data_d2f88653df8f5229e5c8cae3cc6ca501
#
_entry.id   d2f88653df8f5229e5c8cae3cc6ca501
#
_cell.length_a   1.000
_cell.length_b   1.000
_cell.length_c   1.000
_cell.angle_alpha   90.00
_cell.angle_beta   90.00
_cell.angle_gamma   90.00
#
_symmetry.space_group_name_H-M   'P 1'
#
loop_
_entity.id
_entity.type
_entity.pdbx_description
1 polymer ?
#
loop_
_entity_poly.entity_id
_entity_poly.type
_entity_poly.pdbx_seq_one_letter_code
_entity_poly.pdbx_strand_id
1 'polypeptide(L)'
;MNGPSSRPAAIEMATASRFASLALSHVTREFPNKLDHVLNGPDDAKRPRALHPVFYGSMDWHSNVHGYWLLATLLRVAPGLPERDRIRALFDGQITAAGVAGEVAYLDQPNRGTFERPYGWAWLLMLAAELRRHGTDDGRRWTAALAPLTDAFVARFTTFLPRAAYPIRAGTHFNTAFALALASEYAHVASDEPLAELVGRMEAAWYGEDAGCQAWEPGGDDFLSPALIEAECMGRVLEHPVWRAWMDRFLPRLVDRQPETLFAPVSVSDRSDGKIAHLDGLNLSRAWCWRSIAARWSPDDPRRAIALEAAERHLAASLPYVAGDYAGEHWLATYALLAVLSP
;
A
#
# COMPACT_ATOMS: atom_id res chain seq x y z
N MET A 1 -17.55 -9.57 -15.01
CA MET A 1 -18.82 -9.04 -14.43
C MET A 1 -18.42 -7.96 -13.42
N ASN A 2 -18.97 -6.77 -13.58
CA ASN A 2 -18.57 -5.56 -12.86
C ASN A 2 -18.89 -5.72 -11.36
N GLY A 3 -17.87 -5.80 -10.52
CA GLY A 3 -18.00 -5.54 -9.09
C GLY A 3 -18.48 -4.09 -8.90
N PRO A 4 -19.16 -3.77 -7.81
CA PRO A 4 -19.67 -2.44 -7.59
C PRO A 4 -18.51 -1.44 -7.59
N SER A 5 -18.46 -0.58 -8.59
CA SER A 5 -17.66 0.64 -8.59
C SER A 5 -18.24 1.56 -7.52
N SER A 6 -17.92 1.29 -6.25
CA SER A 6 -18.21 2.22 -5.17
C SER A 6 -17.35 3.47 -5.43
N ARG A 7 -18.01 4.61 -5.60
CA ARG A 7 -17.32 5.89 -5.60
C ARG A 7 -16.47 5.96 -4.33
N PRO A 8 -15.16 6.30 -4.43
CA PRO A 8 -14.36 6.49 -3.23
C PRO A 8 -15.06 7.50 -2.31
N ALA A 9 -14.97 7.26 -1.00
CA ALA A 9 -15.52 8.18 -0.02
C ALA A 9 -14.93 9.58 -0.28
N ALA A 10 -15.76 10.62 -0.15
CA ALA A 10 -15.29 11.99 -0.34
C ALA A 10 -14.35 12.36 0.81
N ILE A 11 -13.11 12.73 0.48
CA ILE A 11 -12.17 13.28 1.45
C ILE A 11 -12.45 14.78 1.67
N GLU A 12 -12.45 15.23 2.93
CA GLU A 12 -12.54 16.64 3.26
C GLU A 12 -11.33 17.40 2.71
N MET A 13 -11.56 18.57 2.08
CA MET A 13 -10.52 19.35 1.41
C MET A 13 -9.36 19.73 2.34
N ALA A 14 -9.66 20.10 3.59
CA ALA A 14 -8.63 20.44 4.58
C ALA A 14 -7.72 19.22 4.88
N THR A 15 -8.29 18.05 5.01
CA THR A 15 -7.54 16.79 5.19
C THR A 15 -6.74 16.45 3.96
N ALA A 16 -7.30 16.59 2.76
CA ALA A 16 -6.60 16.34 1.50
C ALA A 16 -5.38 17.27 1.34
N SER A 17 -5.55 18.58 1.60
CA SER A 17 -4.48 19.57 1.55
C SER A 17 -3.38 19.29 2.58
N ARG A 18 -3.75 18.91 3.82
CA ARG A 18 -2.79 18.50 4.85
C ARG A 18 -1.96 17.31 4.39
N PHE A 19 -2.57 16.26 3.85
CA PHE A 19 -1.86 15.07 3.37
C PHE A 19 -0.97 15.39 2.16
N ALA A 20 -1.46 16.18 1.21
CA ALA A 20 -0.66 16.63 0.07
C ALA A 20 0.57 17.43 0.51
N SER A 21 0.38 18.38 1.44
CA SER A 21 1.47 19.19 1.98
C SER A 21 2.52 18.36 2.69
N LEU A 22 2.11 17.35 3.48
CA LEU A 22 3.01 16.39 4.12
C LEU A 22 3.85 15.65 3.08
N ALA A 23 3.22 15.00 2.10
CA ALA A 23 3.93 14.26 1.08
C ALA A 23 4.89 15.15 0.27
N LEU A 24 4.46 16.35 -0.14
CA LEU A 24 5.30 17.32 -0.84
C LEU A 24 6.51 17.79 -0.02
N SER A 25 6.46 17.70 1.31
CA SER A 25 7.57 18.11 2.18
C SER A 25 8.73 17.11 2.19
N HIS A 26 8.46 15.84 1.90
CA HIS A 26 9.46 14.78 2.03
C HIS A 26 9.82 14.04 0.73
N VAL A 27 8.94 13.98 -0.30
CA VAL A 27 9.22 13.17 -1.50
C VAL A 27 10.44 13.63 -2.32
N THR A 28 10.92 14.85 -2.10
CA THR A 28 12.17 15.36 -2.69
C THR A 28 13.28 15.60 -1.67
N ARG A 29 13.04 15.25 -0.41
CA ARG A 29 14.01 15.37 0.67
C ARG A 29 14.90 14.15 0.69
N GLU A 30 16.16 14.32 0.23
CA GLU A 30 17.11 13.21 0.07
C GLU A 30 17.60 12.63 1.41
N PHE A 31 17.67 13.43 2.49
CA PHE A 31 18.18 13.01 3.80
C PHE A 31 17.28 13.45 4.95
N PRO A 32 17.18 12.64 6.05
CA PRO A 32 17.79 11.31 6.24
C PRO A 32 17.21 10.27 5.29
N ASN A 33 17.97 9.21 4.94
CA ASN A 33 17.52 8.15 4.03
C ASN A 33 18.13 6.80 4.43
N LYS A 34 17.33 5.76 4.37
CA LYS A 34 17.73 4.36 4.57
C LYS A 34 17.72 3.64 3.22
N LEU A 35 18.90 3.38 2.69
CA LEU A 35 19.04 2.64 1.43
C LEU A 35 18.89 1.12 1.65
N ASP A 36 18.02 0.48 0.86
CA ASP A 36 18.04 -0.98 0.66
C ASP A 36 18.98 -1.30 -0.51
N HIS A 37 20.29 -1.29 -0.25
CA HIS A 37 21.33 -1.36 -1.27
C HIS A 37 22.46 -2.32 -0.89
N VAL A 38 22.66 -3.37 -1.71
CA VAL A 38 23.79 -4.29 -1.57
C VAL A 38 24.99 -3.72 -2.33
N LEU A 39 26.09 -3.45 -1.65
CA LEU A 39 27.32 -2.97 -2.28
C LEU A 39 27.99 -4.09 -3.07
N ASN A 40 28.21 -3.89 -4.36
CA ASN A 40 28.98 -4.79 -5.23
C ASN A 40 30.48 -4.52 -5.21
N GLY A 41 30.88 -3.38 -4.64
CA GLY A 41 32.27 -2.93 -4.50
C GLY A 41 32.34 -1.55 -3.86
N PRO A 42 33.55 -1.02 -3.59
CA PRO A 42 33.71 0.26 -2.92
C PRO A 42 33.12 1.45 -3.69
N ASP A 43 33.13 1.40 -5.02
CA ASP A 43 32.58 2.48 -5.87
C ASP A 43 31.03 2.45 -5.97
N ASP A 44 30.39 1.46 -5.36
CA ASP A 44 28.93 1.30 -5.35
C ASP A 44 28.27 2.03 -4.15
N ALA A 45 29.05 2.61 -3.25
CA ALA A 45 28.59 3.43 -2.14
C ALA A 45 28.19 4.81 -2.65
N LYS A 46 26.99 4.93 -3.18
CA LYS A 46 26.45 6.15 -3.79
C LYS A 46 25.33 6.75 -2.94
N ARG A 47 25.10 8.05 -3.11
CA ARG A 47 23.99 8.76 -2.47
C ARG A 47 22.65 8.34 -3.10
N PRO A 48 21.52 8.49 -2.35
CA PRO A 48 20.19 8.07 -2.79
C PRO A 48 19.82 8.54 -4.20
N ARG A 49 19.95 9.84 -4.51
CA ARG A 49 19.60 10.38 -5.81
C ARG A 49 20.45 9.84 -6.97
N ALA A 50 21.66 9.40 -6.71
CA ALA A 50 22.50 8.79 -7.74
C ALA A 50 22.10 7.35 -8.07
N LEU A 51 21.50 6.64 -7.11
CA LEU A 51 20.98 5.29 -7.28
C LEU A 51 19.53 5.30 -7.79
N HIS A 52 18.71 6.23 -7.28
CA HIS A 52 17.28 6.34 -7.51
C HIS A 52 16.92 7.75 -7.99
N PRO A 53 17.06 8.05 -9.28
CA PRO A 53 16.86 9.42 -9.79
C PRO A 53 15.43 9.93 -9.63
N VAL A 54 14.43 9.04 -9.58
CA VAL A 54 13.01 9.40 -9.40
C VAL A 54 12.62 9.31 -7.93
N PHE A 55 12.94 8.21 -7.26
CA PHE A 55 12.43 7.87 -5.92
C PHE A 55 13.52 7.93 -4.85
N TYR A 56 14.25 9.04 -4.77
CA TYR A 56 15.38 9.25 -3.85
C TYR A 56 15.02 9.90 -2.53
N GLY A 57 13.81 10.45 -2.42
CA GLY A 57 13.38 11.21 -1.24
C GLY A 57 12.75 10.34 -0.15
N SER A 58 12.14 11.00 0.82
CA SER A 58 11.56 10.36 2.01
C SER A 58 12.61 9.63 2.86
N MET A 59 12.19 8.68 3.71
CA MET A 59 13.13 7.90 4.53
C MET A 59 13.74 6.73 3.75
N ASP A 60 13.00 6.20 2.76
CA ASP A 60 13.40 5.06 1.93
C ASP A 60 12.67 5.08 0.58
N TRP A 61 13.06 4.16 -0.31
CA TRP A 61 12.53 4.11 -1.67
C TRP A 61 11.01 3.86 -1.69
N HIS A 62 10.51 2.88 -0.93
CA HIS A 62 9.08 2.56 -0.94
C HIS A 62 8.23 3.67 -0.34
N SER A 63 8.67 4.36 0.71
CA SER A 63 7.92 5.49 1.28
C SER A 63 7.88 6.67 0.32
N ASN A 64 8.90 6.83 -0.52
CA ASN A 64 8.86 7.79 -1.61
C ASN A 64 7.79 7.40 -2.64
N VAL A 65 7.80 6.16 -3.13
CA VAL A 65 6.84 5.66 -4.13
C VAL A 65 5.39 5.82 -3.66
N HIS A 66 5.08 5.42 -2.43
CA HIS A 66 3.70 5.57 -1.96
C HIS A 66 3.34 7.02 -1.59
N GLY A 67 4.33 7.88 -1.33
CA GLY A 67 4.13 9.33 -1.29
C GLY A 67 3.66 9.89 -2.65
N TYR A 68 4.28 9.44 -3.75
CA TYR A 68 3.79 9.75 -5.10
C TYR A 68 2.39 9.17 -5.37
N TRP A 69 2.11 7.94 -4.93
CA TRP A 69 0.77 7.38 -5.02
C TRP A 69 -0.26 8.24 -4.28
N LEU A 70 0.04 8.68 -3.06
CA LEU A 70 -0.83 9.57 -2.28
C LEU A 70 -1.11 10.87 -3.06
N LEU A 71 -0.06 11.51 -3.58
CA LEU A 71 -0.19 12.76 -4.37
C LEU A 71 -1.02 12.54 -5.65
N ALA A 72 -0.78 11.46 -6.38
CA ALA A 72 -1.56 11.10 -7.56
C ALA A 72 -3.03 10.88 -7.22
N THR A 73 -3.30 10.15 -6.14
CA THR A 73 -4.67 9.87 -5.68
C THR A 73 -5.39 11.16 -5.31
N LEU A 74 -4.77 12.02 -4.50
CA LEU A 74 -5.37 13.31 -4.11
C LEU A 74 -5.63 14.22 -5.32
N LEU A 75 -4.70 14.25 -6.27
CA LEU A 75 -4.87 15.02 -7.51
C LEU A 75 -6.12 14.60 -8.30
N ARG A 76 -6.49 13.31 -8.25
CA ARG A 76 -7.67 12.77 -8.92
C ARG A 76 -8.96 12.95 -8.12
N VAL A 77 -8.93 12.63 -6.80
CA VAL A 77 -10.16 12.59 -5.99
C VAL A 77 -10.55 13.95 -5.39
N ALA A 78 -9.62 14.91 -5.34
CA ALA A 78 -9.83 16.26 -4.82
C ALA A 78 -9.50 17.33 -5.89
N PRO A 79 -10.36 17.53 -6.91
CA PRO A 79 -10.07 18.41 -8.04
C PRO A 79 -9.83 19.88 -7.68
N GLY A 80 -10.30 20.32 -6.50
CA GLY A 80 -10.06 21.66 -5.95
C GLY A 80 -8.82 21.79 -5.06
N LEU A 81 -7.94 20.78 -5.03
CA LEU A 81 -6.77 20.74 -4.15
C LEU A 81 -5.82 21.95 -4.38
N PRO A 82 -5.50 22.75 -3.34
CA PRO A 82 -4.60 23.92 -3.49
C PRO A 82 -3.20 23.55 -3.98
N GLU A 83 -2.68 22.36 -3.61
CA GLU A 83 -1.35 21.85 -3.97
C GLU A 83 -1.26 21.32 -5.39
N ARG A 84 -2.34 21.30 -6.15
CA ARG A 84 -2.49 20.69 -7.46
C ARG A 84 -1.37 21.02 -8.44
N ASP A 85 -1.05 22.30 -8.61
CA ASP A 85 -0.03 22.73 -9.59
C ASP A 85 1.39 22.35 -9.14
N ARG A 86 1.63 22.33 -7.83
CA ARG A 86 2.90 21.86 -7.25
C ARG A 86 3.08 20.36 -7.49
N ILE A 87 2.02 19.56 -7.33
CA ILE A 87 2.06 18.11 -7.60
C ILE A 87 2.34 17.86 -9.08
N ARG A 88 1.66 18.57 -9.99
CA ARG A 88 1.88 18.44 -11.43
C ARG A 88 3.32 18.78 -11.81
N ALA A 89 3.84 19.92 -11.32
CA ALA A 89 5.23 20.31 -11.56
C ALA A 89 6.23 19.29 -11.03
N LEU A 90 5.97 18.71 -9.84
CA LEU A 90 6.78 17.63 -9.27
C LEU A 90 6.81 16.42 -10.20
N PHE A 91 5.64 15.94 -10.64
CA PHE A 91 5.55 14.74 -11.48
C PHE A 91 6.21 14.97 -12.85
N ASP A 92 5.98 16.12 -13.46
CA ASP A 92 6.62 16.49 -14.73
C ASP A 92 8.15 16.58 -14.63
N GLY A 93 8.66 17.04 -13.49
CA GLY A 93 10.10 17.16 -13.25
C GLY A 93 10.79 15.87 -12.83
N GLN A 94 10.06 14.92 -12.20
CA GLN A 94 10.67 13.73 -11.63
C GLN A 94 10.36 12.46 -12.42
N ILE A 95 9.10 12.26 -12.86
CA ILE A 95 8.71 11.06 -13.65
C ILE A 95 9.08 11.31 -15.12
N THR A 96 10.37 11.35 -15.38
CA THR A 96 10.93 11.57 -16.72
C THR A 96 11.46 10.27 -17.32
N ALA A 97 11.49 10.16 -18.64
CA ALA A 97 12.06 8.99 -19.32
C ALA A 97 13.51 8.71 -18.88
N ALA A 98 14.32 9.75 -18.71
CA ALA A 98 15.72 9.61 -18.27
C ALA A 98 15.80 9.15 -16.80
N GLY A 99 15.00 9.71 -15.90
CA GLY A 99 14.94 9.29 -14.50
C GLY A 99 14.50 7.86 -14.37
N VAL A 100 13.42 7.47 -15.05
CA VAL A 100 12.90 6.09 -15.05
C VAL A 100 13.91 5.11 -15.64
N ALA A 101 14.63 5.47 -16.71
CA ALA A 101 15.71 4.64 -17.24
C ALA A 101 16.84 4.40 -16.21
N GLY A 102 17.13 5.40 -15.37
CA GLY A 102 18.10 5.26 -14.27
C GLY A 102 17.61 4.27 -13.19
N GLU A 103 16.32 4.30 -12.83
CA GLU A 103 15.73 3.31 -11.92
C GLU A 103 15.79 1.88 -12.48
N VAL A 104 15.46 1.71 -13.76
CA VAL A 104 15.57 0.40 -14.44
C VAL A 104 17.02 -0.07 -14.49
N ALA A 105 17.96 0.80 -14.86
CA ALA A 105 19.39 0.48 -14.88
C ALA A 105 19.92 0.04 -13.49
N TYR A 106 19.37 0.60 -12.40
CA TYR A 106 19.67 0.14 -11.05
C TYR A 106 19.18 -1.31 -10.83
N LEU A 107 17.96 -1.61 -11.26
CA LEU A 107 17.36 -2.95 -11.09
C LEU A 107 18.12 -4.04 -11.86
N ASP A 108 18.76 -3.70 -12.97
CA ASP A 108 19.50 -4.62 -13.83
C ASP A 108 20.89 -4.96 -13.31
N GLN A 109 21.37 -4.29 -12.26
CA GLN A 109 22.68 -4.57 -11.67
C GLN A 109 22.67 -5.88 -10.87
N PRO A 110 23.83 -6.51 -10.69
CA PRO A 110 23.97 -7.68 -9.82
C PRO A 110 23.47 -7.42 -8.41
N ASN A 111 22.95 -8.46 -7.75
CA ASN A 111 22.48 -8.44 -6.36
C ASN A 111 21.28 -7.49 -6.08
N ARG A 112 20.49 -7.10 -7.12
CA ARG A 112 19.27 -6.29 -6.98
C ARG A 112 17.97 -7.12 -6.98
N GLY A 113 18.06 -8.45 -7.05
CA GLY A 113 16.89 -9.32 -7.14
C GLY A 113 15.94 -9.27 -5.95
N THR A 114 16.43 -8.88 -4.76
CA THR A 114 15.63 -8.75 -3.53
C THR A 114 15.29 -7.30 -3.16
N PHE A 115 15.81 -6.32 -3.92
CA PHE A 115 15.55 -4.91 -3.67
C PHE A 115 14.04 -4.64 -3.53
N GLU A 116 13.63 -4.11 -2.39
CA GLU A 116 12.25 -3.71 -2.06
C GLU A 116 11.19 -4.82 -2.12
N ARG A 117 11.58 -6.09 -2.09
CA ARG A 117 10.69 -7.25 -2.24
C ARG A 117 9.93 -7.59 -0.95
N PRO A 118 8.60 -7.78 -1.00
CA PRO A 118 7.71 -7.50 -2.14
C PRO A 118 6.98 -6.14 -2.01
N TYR A 119 7.17 -5.41 -0.91
CA TYR A 119 6.39 -4.25 -0.50
C TYR A 119 6.55 -3.07 -1.46
N GLY A 120 7.78 -2.67 -1.73
CA GLY A 120 8.06 -1.59 -2.65
C GLY A 120 7.63 -1.91 -4.08
N TRP A 121 7.76 -3.17 -4.52
CA TRP A 121 7.25 -3.63 -5.81
C TRP A 121 5.74 -3.39 -5.93
N ALA A 122 5.01 -3.77 -4.89
CA ALA A 122 3.56 -3.63 -4.83
C ALA A 122 3.13 -2.16 -4.84
N TRP A 123 3.83 -1.29 -4.10
CA TRP A 123 3.55 0.14 -4.12
C TRP A 123 3.82 0.80 -5.46
N LEU A 124 4.87 0.37 -6.19
CA LEU A 124 5.09 0.89 -7.55
C LEU A 124 3.95 0.50 -8.49
N LEU A 125 3.49 -0.75 -8.42
CA LEU A 125 2.33 -1.17 -9.21
C LEU A 125 1.07 -0.38 -8.81
N MET A 126 0.88 -0.11 -7.54
CA MET A 126 -0.24 0.71 -7.07
C MET A 126 -0.17 2.16 -7.57
N LEU A 127 1.03 2.76 -7.60
CA LEU A 127 1.25 4.06 -8.24
C LEU A 127 0.93 4.00 -9.74
N ALA A 128 1.41 2.99 -10.44
CA ALA A 128 1.14 2.80 -11.87
C ALA A 128 -0.37 2.64 -12.16
N ALA A 129 -1.09 1.91 -11.30
CA ALA A 129 -2.54 1.80 -11.38
C ALA A 129 -3.23 3.17 -11.20
N GLU A 130 -2.78 3.95 -10.22
CA GLU A 130 -3.37 5.26 -9.96
C GLU A 130 -3.14 6.23 -11.12
N LEU A 131 -1.94 6.28 -11.69
CA LEU A 131 -1.65 7.12 -12.86
C LEU A 131 -2.50 6.74 -14.09
N ARG A 132 -2.78 5.45 -14.29
CA ARG A 132 -3.68 4.97 -15.37
C ARG A 132 -5.13 5.44 -15.18
N ARG A 133 -5.57 5.65 -13.93
CA ARG A 133 -6.91 6.18 -13.62
C ARG A 133 -7.07 7.66 -13.96
N HIS A 134 -5.98 8.39 -14.16
CA HIS A 134 -6.05 9.77 -14.61
C HIS A 134 -6.37 9.82 -16.10
N GLY A 135 -7.62 10.13 -16.46
CA GLY A 135 -8.08 10.28 -17.83
C GLY A 135 -7.59 11.56 -18.53
N THR A 136 -6.52 12.20 -18.04
CA THR A 136 -5.94 13.46 -18.51
C THR A 136 -4.69 13.24 -19.37
N ASP A 137 -4.28 14.25 -20.13
CA ASP A 137 -3.01 14.21 -20.88
C ASP A 137 -1.81 14.02 -19.97
N ASP A 138 -1.81 14.67 -18.81
CA ASP A 138 -0.78 14.52 -17.80
C ASP A 138 -0.70 13.07 -17.32
N GLY A 139 -1.83 12.46 -16.95
CA GLY A 139 -1.87 11.06 -16.52
C GLY A 139 -1.35 10.11 -17.59
N ARG A 140 -1.72 10.31 -18.85
CA ARG A 140 -1.20 9.52 -19.98
C ARG A 140 0.32 9.67 -20.13
N ARG A 141 0.83 10.89 -20.00
CA ARG A 141 2.27 11.18 -20.09
C ARG A 141 3.05 10.52 -18.96
N TRP A 142 2.60 10.68 -17.71
CA TRP A 142 3.26 10.07 -16.55
C TRP A 142 3.20 8.53 -16.58
N THR A 143 2.05 7.96 -16.99
CA THR A 143 1.91 6.52 -17.18
C THR A 143 2.90 6.00 -18.23
N ALA A 144 3.00 6.66 -19.38
CA ALA A 144 3.93 6.27 -20.43
C ALA A 144 5.41 6.40 -19.98
N ALA A 145 5.74 7.46 -19.24
CA ALA A 145 7.09 7.63 -18.71
C ALA A 145 7.46 6.55 -17.66
N LEU A 146 6.51 6.15 -16.80
CA LEU A 146 6.75 5.15 -15.73
C LEU A 146 6.71 3.71 -16.26
N ALA A 147 6.15 3.46 -17.45
CA ALA A 147 5.91 2.13 -17.98
C ALA A 147 7.14 1.18 -17.94
N PRO A 148 8.37 1.59 -18.35
CA PRO A 148 9.51 0.66 -18.30
C PRO A 148 9.84 0.15 -16.89
N LEU A 149 9.67 0.97 -15.86
CA LEU A 149 9.89 0.56 -14.47
C LEU A 149 8.74 -0.33 -13.98
N THR A 150 7.51 -0.03 -14.39
CA THR A 150 6.33 -0.86 -14.08
C THR A 150 6.50 -2.26 -14.66
N ASP A 151 6.90 -2.37 -15.92
CA ASP A 151 7.13 -3.64 -16.61
C ASP A 151 8.24 -4.46 -15.92
N ALA A 152 9.31 -3.79 -15.47
CA ALA A 152 10.38 -4.45 -14.71
C ALA A 152 9.87 -5.08 -13.41
N PHE A 153 8.97 -4.41 -12.68
CA PHE A 153 8.41 -4.96 -11.44
C PHE A 153 7.34 -6.03 -11.71
N VAL A 154 6.54 -5.93 -12.76
CA VAL A 154 5.66 -7.02 -13.23
C VAL A 154 6.49 -8.26 -13.51
N ALA A 155 7.61 -8.14 -14.26
CA ALA A 155 8.52 -9.24 -14.54
C ALA A 155 9.11 -9.84 -13.26
N ARG A 156 9.43 -9.03 -12.24
CA ARG A 156 9.90 -9.51 -10.94
C ARG A 156 8.83 -10.31 -10.19
N PHE A 157 7.58 -9.85 -10.14
CA PHE A 157 6.47 -10.61 -9.59
C PHE A 157 6.29 -11.94 -10.31
N THR A 158 6.24 -11.91 -11.64
CA THR A 158 6.05 -13.11 -12.49
C THR A 158 7.17 -14.14 -12.30
N THR A 159 8.40 -13.68 -12.06
CA THR A 159 9.55 -14.56 -11.82
C THR A 159 9.61 -15.08 -10.40
N PHE A 160 9.24 -14.25 -9.40
CA PHE A 160 9.39 -14.58 -7.98
C PHE A 160 8.25 -15.44 -7.45
N LEU A 161 6.99 -15.08 -7.72
CA LEU A 161 5.84 -15.75 -7.11
C LEU A 161 5.82 -17.27 -7.32
N PRO A 162 6.10 -17.82 -8.53
CA PRO A 162 6.11 -19.28 -8.73
C PRO A 162 7.23 -20.01 -7.98
N ARG A 163 8.26 -19.30 -7.51
CA ARG A 163 9.40 -19.87 -6.75
C ARG A 163 9.18 -19.82 -5.25
N ALA A 164 8.24 -19.00 -4.79
CA ALA A 164 7.94 -18.83 -3.37
C ALA A 164 7.07 -20.01 -2.91
N ALA A 165 7.66 -20.92 -2.13
CA ALA A 165 6.92 -22.09 -1.63
C ALA A 165 5.89 -21.75 -0.54
N TYR A 166 6.12 -20.68 0.22
CA TYR A 166 5.30 -20.29 1.36
C TYR A 166 5.05 -18.80 1.36
N PRO A 167 3.87 -18.34 1.85
CA PRO A 167 3.60 -16.92 2.11
C PRO A 167 4.36 -16.44 3.34
N ILE A 168 4.64 -15.14 3.38
CA ILE A 168 5.15 -14.46 4.56
C ILE A 168 4.00 -13.70 5.21
N ARG A 169 3.65 -14.07 6.45
CA ARG A 169 2.50 -13.56 7.22
C ARG A 169 2.95 -12.58 8.33
N ALA A 170 3.97 -11.78 8.06
CA ALA A 170 4.47 -10.77 9.01
C ALA A 170 3.63 -9.48 8.92
N GLY A 171 3.58 -8.72 9.99
CA GLY A 171 2.96 -7.39 10.03
C GLY A 171 3.84 -6.27 9.45
N THR A 172 4.86 -6.61 8.64
CA THR A 172 5.86 -5.68 8.13
C THR A 172 6.02 -5.78 6.61
N HIS A 173 7.03 -5.09 6.05
CA HIS A 173 7.31 -4.98 4.60
C HIS A 173 7.39 -6.32 3.84
N PHE A 174 7.59 -7.45 4.53
CA PHE A 174 7.68 -8.75 3.89
C PHE A 174 6.34 -9.44 3.64
N ASN A 175 5.23 -8.86 4.09
CA ASN A 175 3.89 -9.44 3.98
C ASN A 175 3.48 -9.69 2.53
N THR A 176 3.22 -10.95 2.19
CA THR A 176 2.87 -11.34 0.81
C THR A 176 1.41 -11.05 0.48
N ALA A 177 0.48 -11.17 1.43
CA ALA A 177 -0.93 -10.84 1.18
C ALA A 177 -1.11 -9.35 0.81
N PHE A 178 -0.39 -8.45 1.50
CA PHE A 178 -0.35 -7.03 1.14
C PHE A 178 0.13 -6.83 -0.30
N ALA A 179 1.25 -7.47 -0.65
CA ALA A 179 1.83 -7.30 -1.97
C ALA A 179 0.91 -7.84 -3.08
N LEU A 180 0.26 -8.98 -2.85
CA LEU A 180 -0.70 -9.56 -3.80
C LEU A 180 -1.95 -8.68 -3.93
N ALA A 181 -2.47 -8.13 -2.84
CA ALA A 181 -3.63 -7.23 -2.87
C ALA A 181 -3.39 -6.00 -3.76
N LEU A 182 -2.21 -5.38 -3.66
CA LEU A 182 -1.87 -4.23 -4.50
C LEU A 182 -1.53 -4.62 -5.94
N ALA A 183 -0.87 -5.76 -6.16
CA ALA A 183 -0.59 -6.29 -7.49
C ALA A 183 -1.89 -6.67 -8.23
N SER A 184 -2.87 -7.24 -7.53
CA SER A 184 -4.22 -7.53 -8.05
C SER A 184 -4.93 -6.24 -8.51
N GLU A 185 -4.84 -5.17 -7.72
CA GLU A 185 -5.39 -3.85 -8.07
C GLU A 185 -4.78 -3.31 -9.36
N TYR A 186 -3.46 -3.39 -9.50
CA TYR A 186 -2.78 -2.99 -10.73
C TYR A 186 -3.21 -3.86 -11.92
N ALA A 187 -3.20 -5.18 -11.76
CA ALA A 187 -3.55 -6.11 -12.82
C ALA A 187 -4.96 -5.82 -13.37
N HIS A 188 -5.92 -5.55 -12.47
CA HIS A 188 -7.28 -5.16 -12.84
C HIS A 188 -7.32 -3.85 -13.63
N VAL A 189 -6.67 -2.80 -13.14
CA VAL A 189 -6.67 -1.46 -13.78
C VAL A 189 -5.94 -1.45 -15.12
N ALA A 190 -4.85 -2.23 -15.21
CA ALA A 190 -4.04 -2.34 -16.43
C ALA A 190 -4.61 -3.35 -17.44
N SER A 191 -5.61 -4.16 -17.05
CA SER A 191 -6.10 -5.32 -17.82
C SER A 191 -4.95 -6.30 -18.14
N ASP A 192 -4.09 -6.54 -17.13
CA ASP A 192 -2.98 -7.49 -17.21
C ASP A 192 -3.47 -8.87 -16.77
N GLU A 193 -4.13 -9.58 -17.67
CA GLU A 193 -4.70 -10.90 -17.40
C GLU A 193 -3.65 -11.93 -16.92
N PRO A 194 -2.43 -12.03 -17.49
CA PRO A 194 -1.41 -12.96 -17.00
C PRO A 194 -1.01 -12.73 -15.54
N LEU A 195 -0.86 -11.45 -15.14
CA LEU A 195 -0.54 -11.12 -13.75
C LEU A 195 -1.73 -11.40 -12.83
N ALA A 196 -2.95 -11.06 -13.25
CA ALA A 196 -4.18 -11.34 -12.50
C ALA A 196 -4.35 -12.84 -12.22
N GLU A 197 -4.16 -13.69 -13.24
CA GLU A 197 -4.23 -15.14 -13.10
C GLU A 197 -3.13 -15.68 -12.18
N LEU A 198 -1.90 -15.17 -12.29
CA LEU A 198 -0.80 -15.59 -11.42
C LEU A 198 -1.10 -15.24 -9.97
N VAL A 199 -1.49 -14.00 -9.70
CA VAL A 199 -1.84 -13.52 -8.35
C VAL A 199 -2.96 -14.37 -7.77
N GLY A 200 -4.06 -14.58 -8.51
CA GLY A 200 -5.19 -15.39 -8.05
C GLY A 200 -4.81 -16.84 -7.74
N ARG A 201 -3.95 -17.46 -8.55
CA ARG A 201 -3.43 -18.81 -8.24
C ARG A 201 -2.61 -18.85 -6.95
N MET A 202 -1.75 -17.86 -6.73
CA MET A 202 -0.92 -17.81 -5.52
C MET A 202 -1.76 -17.55 -4.27
N GLU A 203 -2.75 -16.67 -4.34
CA GLU A 203 -3.68 -16.40 -3.26
C GLU A 203 -4.49 -17.64 -2.88
N ALA A 204 -5.05 -18.33 -3.87
CA ALA A 204 -5.77 -19.58 -3.64
C ALA A 204 -4.88 -20.66 -3.02
N ALA A 205 -3.64 -20.80 -3.51
CA ALA A 205 -2.69 -21.82 -3.02
C ALA A 205 -2.20 -21.52 -1.59
N TRP A 206 -2.05 -20.25 -1.22
CA TRP A 206 -1.46 -19.86 0.06
C TRP A 206 -2.48 -19.62 1.16
N TYR A 207 -3.67 -19.12 0.81
CA TYR A 207 -4.65 -18.64 1.77
C TYR A 207 -6.03 -19.31 1.65
N GLY A 208 -6.28 -20.05 0.55
CA GLY A 208 -7.60 -20.61 0.26
C GLY A 208 -8.15 -21.53 1.34
N GLU A 209 -7.28 -22.30 2.00
CA GLU A 209 -7.65 -23.26 3.03
C GLU A 209 -7.52 -22.72 4.47
N ASP A 210 -7.14 -21.45 4.64
CA ASP A 210 -6.97 -20.88 5.97
C ASP A 210 -8.30 -20.78 6.73
N ALA A 211 -8.26 -21.16 8.01
CA ALA A 211 -9.42 -21.22 8.88
C ALA A 211 -9.01 -20.98 10.34
N GLY A 212 -9.93 -20.44 11.15
CA GLY A 212 -9.74 -20.29 12.59
C GLY A 212 -8.56 -19.39 12.96
N CYS A 213 -8.41 -18.26 12.25
CA CYS A 213 -7.31 -17.32 12.49
C CYS A 213 -7.26 -16.86 13.94
N GLN A 214 -6.08 -17.02 14.58
CA GLN A 214 -5.85 -16.65 15.97
C GLN A 214 -5.39 -15.20 16.13
N ALA A 215 -5.02 -14.52 15.04
CA ALA A 215 -4.54 -13.15 15.01
C ALA A 215 -3.46 -12.89 16.09
N TRP A 216 -2.31 -13.57 15.96
CA TRP A 216 -1.15 -13.42 16.83
C TRP A 216 -0.44 -12.09 16.56
N GLU A 217 -1.14 -11.02 16.79
CA GLU A 217 -0.75 -9.63 16.57
C GLU A 217 -1.28 -8.73 17.70
N PRO A 218 -0.64 -7.59 18.03
CA PRO A 218 0.46 -6.99 17.28
C PRO A 218 1.82 -7.58 17.62
N GLY A 219 2.74 -7.60 16.63
CA GLY A 219 4.17 -7.60 16.87
C GLY A 219 4.66 -6.19 17.26
N GLY A 220 5.87 -6.09 17.81
CA GLY A 220 6.39 -4.82 18.38
C GLY A 220 6.64 -3.72 17.35
N ASP A 221 6.76 -4.04 16.05
CA ASP A 221 6.98 -3.11 14.95
C ASP A 221 6.04 -3.36 13.75
N ASP A 222 4.88 -3.97 14.00
CA ASP A 222 3.86 -4.20 12.98
C ASP A 222 3.22 -2.87 12.55
N PHE A 223 3.05 -2.69 11.23
CA PHE A 223 2.23 -1.63 10.65
C PHE A 223 1.13 -2.19 9.73
N LEU A 224 1.11 -3.49 9.52
CA LEU A 224 0.05 -4.24 8.86
C LEU A 224 -0.53 -5.26 9.85
N SER A 225 -1.84 -5.50 9.77
CA SER A 225 -2.45 -6.65 10.42
C SER A 225 -2.30 -7.88 9.53
N PRO A 226 -1.50 -8.89 9.89
CA PRO A 226 -1.38 -10.11 9.08
C PRO A 226 -2.74 -10.75 8.79
N ALA A 227 -3.64 -10.80 9.76
CA ALA A 227 -4.96 -11.38 9.61
C ALA A 227 -5.88 -10.55 8.70
N LEU A 228 -5.98 -9.24 8.94
CA LEU A 228 -6.92 -8.41 8.19
C LEU A 228 -6.46 -8.14 6.76
N ILE A 229 -5.15 -8.03 6.52
CA ILE A 229 -4.63 -7.85 5.15
C ILE A 229 -4.80 -9.14 4.33
N GLU A 230 -4.75 -10.32 4.97
CA GLU A 230 -5.09 -11.57 4.31
C GLU A 230 -6.58 -11.59 3.92
N ALA A 231 -7.47 -11.20 4.82
CA ALA A 231 -8.90 -11.11 4.54
C ALA A 231 -9.23 -10.09 3.44
N GLU A 232 -8.52 -8.97 3.40
CA GLU A 232 -8.62 -7.95 2.34
C GLU A 232 -8.14 -8.50 1.00
N CYS A 233 -6.98 -9.18 0.99
CA CYS A 233 -6.40 -9.82 -0.18
C CYS A 233 -7.37 -10.84 -0.78
N MET A 234 -7.85 -11.79 0.01
CA MET A 234 -8.83 -12.80 -0.41
C MET A 234 -10.13 -12.17 -0.89
N GLY A 235 -10.49 -11.04 -0.32
CA GLY A 235 -11.64 -10.25 -0.76
C GLY A 235 -11.52 -9.72 -2.18
N ARG A 236 -10.33 -9.42 -2.68
CA ARG A 236 -10.11 -8.89 -4.04
C ARG A 236 -10.22 -9.96 -5.11
N VAL A 237 -9.92 -11.19 -4.80
CA VAL A 237 -9.78 -12.29 -5.75
C VAL A 237 -10.98 -13.23 -5.76
N LEU A 238 -11.52 -13.54 -4.59
CA LEU A 238 -12.64 -14.47 -4.51
C LEU A 238 -13.96 -13.81 -4.94
N GLU A 239 -14.74 -14.53 -5.71
CA GLU A 239 -16.14 -14.19 -5.96
C GLU A 239 -16.89 -14.08 -4.63
N HIS A 240 -17.84 -13.16 -4.55
CA HIS A 240 -18.49 -12.79 -3.29
C HIS A 240 -19.05 -13.97 -2.47
N PRO A 241 -19.77 -14.98 -3.03
CA PRO A 241 -20.24 -16.12 -2.25
C PRO A 241 -19.10 -16.99 -1.71
N VAL A 242 -18.02 -17.15 -2.48
CA VAL A 242 -16.86 -17.95 -2.10
C VAL A 242 -16.08 -17.24 -0.99
N TRP A 243 -15.88 -15.92 -1.13
CA TRP A 243 -15.25 -15.10 -0.09
C TRP A 243 -16.04 -15.17 1.24
N ARG A 244 -17.36 -15.09 1.20
CA ARG A 244 -18.18 -15.20 2.42
C ARG A 244 -17.95 -16.52 3.14
N ALA A 245 -18.01 -17.64 2.41
CA ALA A 245 -17.79 -18.96 2.99
C ALA A 245 -16.35 -19.11 3.54
N TRP A 246 -15.36 -18.52 2.86
CA TRP A 246 -13.98 -18.47 3.34
C TRP A 246 -13.87 -17.61 4.61
N MET A 247 -14.45 -16.43 4.63
CA MET A 247 -14.41 -15.51 5.77
C MET A 247 -15.11 -16.09 7.01
N ASP A 248 -16.21 -16.84 6.83
CA ASP A 248 -16.90 -17.53 7.90
C ASP A 248 -16.01 -18.62 8.55
N ARG A 249 -15.12 -19.25 7.79
CA ARG A 249 -14.14 -20.21 8.33
C ARG A 249 -12.92 -19.49 8.92
N PHE A 250 -12.47 -18.40 8.30
CA PHE A 250 -11.26 -17.68 8.69
C PHE A 250 -11.45 -16.96 10.03
N LEU A 251 -12.54 -16.19 10.19
CA LEU A 251 -12.90 -15.49 11.44
C LEU A 251 -14.28 -15.93 11.95
N PRO A 252 -14.42 -17.17 12.44
CA PRO A 252 -15.71 -17.75 12.78
C PRO A 252 -16.43 -17.07 13.96
N ARG A 253 -15.68 -16.31 14.78
CA ARG A 253 -16.21 -15.62 15.96
C ARG A 253 -16.19 -14.10 15.81
N LEU A 254 -16.25 -13.59 14.57
CA LEU A 254 -16.23 -12.15 14.29
C LEU A 254 -17.38 -11.42 14.99
N VAL A 255 -18.58 -12.01 15.02
CA VAL A 255 -19.74 -11.43 15.69
C VAL A 255 -19.54 -11.28 17.21
N ASP A 256 -18.71 -12.11 17.81
CA ASP A 256 -18.29 -12.04 19.22
C ASP A 256 -17.09 -11.10 19.42
N ARG A 257 -16.65 -10.40 18.38
CA ARG A 257 -15.44 -9.57 18.35
C ARG A 257 -14.18 -10.36 18.76
N GLN A 258 -14.05 -11.57 18.22
CA GLN A 258 -12.91 -12.44 18.46
C GLN A 258 -12.18 -12.78 17.17
N PRO A 259 -10.85 -12.81 17.17
CA PRO A 259 -9.91 -12.45 18.26
C PRO A 259 -9.97 -10.96 18.66
N GLU A 260 -9.97 -10.67 19.97
CA GLU A 260 -10.14 -9.31 20.51
C GLU A 260 -9.09 -8.33 19.97
N THR A 261 -7.87 -8.81 19.73
CA THR A 261 -6.73 -8.00 19.23
C THR A 261 -7.03 -7.29 17.90
N LEU A 262 -7.91 -7.84 17.06
CA LEU A 262 -8.29 -7.22 15.79
C LEU A 262 -9.25 -6.03 15.96
N PHE A 263 -9.95 -5.94 17.09
CA PHE A 263 -10.99 -4.94 17.34
C PHE A 263 -10.52 -3.83 18.30
N ALA A 264 -9.44 -4.04 19.01
CA ALA A 264 -8.87 -3.07 19.96
C ALA A 264 -7.71 -2.31 19.31
N PRO A 265 -7.76 -0.95 19.28
CA PRO A 265 -6.62 -0.16 18.84
C PRO A 265 -5.38 -0.44 19.69
N VAL A 266 -4.22 -0.49 19.03
CA VAL A 266 -2.95 -0.66 19.71
C VAL A 266 -2.45 0.67 20.26
N SER A 267 -1.72 0.62 21.39
CA SER A 267 -1.09 1.78 22.00
C SER A 267 0.30 2.01 21.43
N VAL A 268 0.67 3.27 21.19
CA VAL A 268 1.99 3.70 20.72
C VAL A 268 2.69 4.41 21.88
N SER A 269 3.71 3.79 22.44
CA SER A 269 4.40 4.29 23.63
C SER A 269 5.42 5.39 23.33
N ASP A 270 6.03 5.36 22.14
CA ASP A 270 7.01 6.36 21.71
C ASP A 270 6.90 6.58 20.18
N ARG A 271 6.46 7.76 19.78
CA ARG A 271 6.31 8.14 18.37
C ARG A 271 7.59 8.70 17.74
N SER A 272 8.61 8.97 18.54
CA SER A 272 9.93 9.38 18.04
C SER A 272 10.80 8.19 17.63
N ASP A 273 10.49 6.98 18.14
CA ASP A 273 11.10 5.74 17.67
C ASP A 273 10.39 5.26 16.39
N GLY A 274 11.14 5.22 15.29
CA GLY A 274 10.60 4.86 13.97
C GLY A 274 10.00 3.45 13.88
N LYS A 275 10.37 2.54 14.81
CA LYS A 275 9.81 1.19 14.87
C LYS A 275 8.53 1.14 15.71
N ILE A 276 8.53 1.79 16.85
CA ILE A 276 7.33 1.87 17.71
C ILE A 276 6.23 2.69 17.01
N ALA A 277 6.59 3.74 16.27
CA ALA A 277 5.67 4.54 15.45
C ALA A 277 4.94 3.71 14.37
N HIS A 278 5.47 2.54 13.96
CA HIS A 278 4.78 1.59 13.08
C HIS A 278 3.39 1.18 13.61
N LEU A 279 3.20 1.15 14.92
CA LEU A 279 1.91 0.80 15.52
C LEU A 279 0.78 1.81 15.21
N ASP A 280 1.09 3.09 14.95
CA ASP A 280 0.10 4.02 14.38
C ASP A 280 -0.32 3.57 12.95
N GLY A 281 0.63 3.09 12.15
CA GLY A 281 0.33 2.49 10.85
C GLY A 281 -0.51 1.23 10.95
N LEU A 282 -0.30 0.40 11.98
CA LEU A 282 -1.13 -0.78 12.23
C LEU A 282 -2.60 -0.39 12.48
N ASN A 283 -2.84 0.63 13.30
CA ASN A 283 -4.20 1.15 13.49
C ASN A 283 -4.81 1.64 12.15
N LEU A 284 -4.06 2.42 11.37
CA LEU A 284 -4.53 2.93 10.09
C LEU A 284 -4.78 1.81 9.05
N SER A 285 -3.90 0.83 8.97
CA SER A 285 -4.07 -0.32 8.07
C SER A 285 -5.23 -1.22 8.49
N ARG A 286 -5.46 -1.41 9.79
CA ARG A 286 -6.65 -2.10 10.31
C ARG A 286 -7.93 -1.35 9.94
N ALA A 287 -7.95 -0.03 10.09
CA ALA A 287 -9.09 0.79 9.68
C ALA A 287 -9.39 0.63 8.19
N TRP A 288 -8.37 0.66 7.35
CA TRP A 288 -8.49 0.38 5.92
C TRP A 288 -9.10 -1.00 5.65
N CYS A 289 -8.48 -2.05 6.18
CA CYS A 289 -8.92 -3.42 5.95
C CYS A 289 -10.36 -3.65 6.45
N TRP A 290 -10.71 -3.18 7.65
CA TRP A 290 -12.05 -3.33 8.19
C TRP A 290 -13.12 -2.64 7.33
N ARG A 291 -12.87 -1.45 6.77
CA ARG A 291 -13.80 -0.77 5.86
C ARG A 291 -13.97 -1.55 4.56
N SER A 292 -12.87 -1.99 3.94
CA SER A 292 -12.92 -2.82 2.73
C SER A 292 -13.69 -4.13 2.95
N ILE A 293 -13.44 -4.79 4.07
CA ILE A 293 -14.16 -6.01 4.48
C ILE A 293 -15.64 -5.72 4.71
N ALA A 294 -15.96 -4.62 5.41
CA ALA A 294 -17.33 -4.21 5.69
C ALA A 294 -18.16 -3.97 4.40
N ALA A 295 -17.52 -3.38 3.39
CA ALA A 295 -18.18 -3.09 2.11
C ALA A 295 -18.63 -4.36 1.36
N ARG A 296 -18.12 -5.54 1.74
CA ARG A 296 -18.47 -6.82 1.15
C ARG A 296 -19.70 -7.48 1.79
N TRP A 297 -20.15 -7.00 2.93
CA TRP A 297 -21.39 -7.48 3.55
C TRP A 297 -22.57 -6.61 3.17
N SER A 298 -23.76 -7.23 3.10
CA SER A 298 -25.00 -6.49 2.90
C SER A 298 -25.22 -5.49 4.05
N PRO A 299 -25.96 -4.39 3.82
CA PRO A 299 -26.24 -3.41 4.86
C PRO A 299 -26.86 -4.01 6.14
N ASP A 300 -27.62 -5.09 6.00
CA ASP A 300 -28.33 -5.76 7.10
C ASP A 300 -27.49 -6.84 7.79
N ASP A 301 -26.28 -7.14 7.30
CA ASP A 301 -25.40 -8.12 7.95
C ASP A 301 -24.78 -7.49 9.21
N PRO A 302 -24.97 -8.07 10.42
CA PRO A 302 -24.48 -7.51 11.67
C PRO A 302 -22.94 -7.34 11.67
N ARG A 303 -22.20 -8.17 10.91
CA ARG A 303 -20.75 -8.09 10.80
C ARG A 303 -20.29 -6.79 10.18
N ARG A 304 -21.09 -6.22 9.26
CA ARG A 304 -20.78 -4.93 8.64
C ARG A 304 -20.71 -3.82 9.69
N ALA A 305 -21.69 -3.73 10.57
CA ALA A 305 -21.69 -2.70 11.62
C ALA A 305 -20.52 -2.87 12.59
N ILE A 306 -20.20 -4.12 12.98
CA ILE A 306 -19.07 -4.45 13.86
C ILE A 306 -17.74 -4.05 13.21
N ALA A 307 -17.54 -4.35 11.92
CA ALA A 307 -16.33 -4.00 11.19
C ALA A 307 -16.17 -2.48 11.04
N LEU A 308 -17.25 -1.75 10.71
CA LEU A 308 -17.21 -0.29 10.62
C LEU A 308 -16.90 0.38 11.97
N GLU A 309 -17.50 -0.12 13.06
CA GLU A 309 -17.19 0.37 14.41
C GLU A 309 -15.71 0.15 14.76
N ALA A 310 -15.17 -1.03 14.44
CA ALA A 310 -13.76 -1.31 14.64
C ALA A 310 -12.87 -0.37 13.79
N ALA A 311 -13.22 -0.16 12.51
CA ALA A 311 -12.52 0.76 11.64
C ALA A 311 -12.45 2.19 12.21
N GLU A 312 -13.59 2.71 12.68
CA GLU A 312 -13.64 4.07 13.27
C GLU A 312 -12.80 4.18 14.54
N ARG A 313 -12.81 3.17 15.40
CA ARG A 313 -11.98 3.14 16.61
C ARG A 313 -10.49 3.16 16.28
N HIS A 314 -10.06 2.33 15.33
CA HIS A 314 -8.67 2.29 14.86
C HIS A 314 -8.26 3.60 14.20
N LEU A 315 -9.09 4.14 13.32
CA LEU A 315 -8.82 5.42 12.64
C LEU A 315 -8.68 6.57 13.65
N ALA A 316 -9.61 6.68 14.60
CA ALA A 316 -9.60 7.72 15.61
C ALA A 316 -8.36 7.67 16.54
N ALA A 317 -7.82 6.45 16.76
CA ALA A 317 -6.64 6.25 17.60
C ALA A 317 -5.35 6.83 16.99
N SER A 318 -5.22 6.86 15.66
CA SER A 318 -3.95 7.21 15.01
C SER A 318 -4.03 8.37 14.02
N LEU A 319 -5.21 8.73 13.49
CA LEU A 319 -5.37 9.86 12.56
C LEU A 319 -4.82 11.22 13.11
N PRO A 320 -4.97 11.55 14.40
CA PRO A 320 -4.38 12.77 14.96
C PRO A 320 -2.85 12.84 14.88
N TYR A 321 -2.18 11.69 14.80
CA TYR A 321 -0.72 11.55 14.85
C TYR A 321 -0.06 11.34 13.49
N VAL A 322 -0.80 11.51 12.40
CA VAL A 322 -0.27 11.42 11.02
C VAL A 322 0.79 12.48 10.73
N ALA A 323 0.76 13.60 11.47
CA ALA A 323 1.76 14.66 11.42
C ALA A 323 2.29 14.96 12.82
N GLY A 324 3.59 15.25 12.95
CA GLY A 324 4.20 15.63 14.23
C GLY A 324 5.65 15.20 14.35
N ASP A 325 5.99 13.94 14.03
CA ASP A 325 7.37 13.45 14.00
C ASP A 325 7.69 12.88 12.62
N TYR A 326 8.90 13.14 12.11
CA TYR A 326 9.33 12.67 10.79
C TYR A 326 9.36 11.12 10.71
N ALA A 327 9.54 10.43 11.82
CA ALA A 327 9.46 8.98 11.90
C ALA A 327 8.10 8.43 11.41
N GLY A 328 7.02 9.20 11.58
CA GLY A 328 5.67 8.88 11.09
C GLY A 328 5.26 9.68 9.86
N GLU A 329 5.62 10.97 9.79
CA GLU A 329 5.12 11.90 8.75
C GLU A 329 5.41 11.46 7.32
N HIS A 330 6.55 10.80 7.07
CA HIS A 330 6.96 10.40 5.73
C HIS A 330 6.14 9.24 5.14
N TRP A 331 5.22 8.61 5.91
CA TRP A 331 4.47 7.44 5.44
C TRP A 331 3.04 7.27 5.99
N LEU A 332 2.75 7.70 7.22
CA LEU A 332 1.43 7.48 7.87
C LEU A 332 0.28 8.09 7.08
N ALA A 333 0.49 9.25 6.41
CA ALA A 333 -0.53 9.88 5.59
C ALA A 333 -1.04 8.98 4.46
N THR A 334 -0.20 8.08 3.94
CA THR A 334 -0.58 7.11 2.92
C THR A 334 -1.59 6.09 3.44
N TYR A 335 -1.33 5.53 4.62
CA TYR A 335 -2.26 4.58 5.26
C TYR A 335 -3.54 5.25 5.75
N ALA A 336 -3.44 6.49 6.23
CA ALA A 336 -4.62 7.29 6.56
C ALA A 336 -5.48 7.54 5.32
N LEU A 337 -4.87 7.84 4.16
CA LEU A 337 -5.60 8.02 2.91
C LEU A 337 -6.28 6.72 2.45
N LEU A 338 -5.60 5.57 2.52
CA LEU A 338 -6.22 4.27 2.25
C LEU A 338 -7.47 4.06 3.13
N ALA A 339 -7.35 4.33 4.43
CA ALA A 339 -8.45 4.15 5.37
C ALA A 339 -9.62 5.12 5.08
N VAL A 340 -9.33 6.38 4.78
CA VAL A 340 -10.36 7.41 4.53
C VAL A 340 -11.10 7.18 3.21
N LEU A 341 -10.40 6.72 2.17
CA LEU A 341 -11.00 6.50 0.84
C LEU A 341 -11.70 5.14 0.70
N SER A 342 -11.49 4.21 1.61
CA SER A 342 -12.20 2.92 1.61
C SER A 342 -13.68 3.11 1.94
N PRO A 343 -14.57 2.38 1.23
CA PRO A 343 -16.03 2.55 1.33
C PRO A 343 -16.60 2.17 2.69
#